data_95c1c8a731a0a7c7253ad621213fe9e8
#
_entry.id   95c1c8a731a0a7c7253ad621213fe9e8
#
_cell.length_a   1.000
_cell.length_b   1.000
_cell.length_c   1.000
_cell.angle_alpha   90.00
_cell.angle_beta   90.00
_cell.angle_gamma   90.00
#
_symmetry.space_group_name_H-M   'P 1'
#
loop_
_entity.id
_entity.type
_entity.pdbx_description
1 polymer ?
#
loop_
_entity_poly.entity_id
_entity_poly.type
_entity_poly.pdbx_seq_one_letter_code
_entity_poly.pdbx_strand_id
1 'polypeptide(L)'
;MTNGPSGEMPFLDHLEELRYRLLWAVGSLGVAMMLAFAVIMRPSFDVIGFFATPILPLLPSHKLVYTHPVDPVTIRLKIAFGLGFVLSSPVIIYQLWAFLSPALHKHEKKLVIPVIMGATLLFASGVFIGWRWALPLMLDVLFSFQAASMQMMITAKEYFSFMVTICLAFGAIMQLPIVVMALTALGLITPQAMSKVRRHAAVGSVLISAIITPGDLVTMTVIMALPLYGLYEVSIIVSWLTKRARDRRIGRAERESIGEAAA
;
A
#
# COMPACT_ATOMS: atom_id res chain seq x y z
N MET A 1 -35.41 -10.99 -27.03
CA MET A 1 -35.05 -11.69 -25.78
C MET A 1 -34.14 -12.85 -26.17
N THR A 2 -32.83 -12.64 -26.20
CA THR A 2 -31.84 -13.67 -26.51
C THR A 2 -30.92 -13.82 -25.30
N ASN A 3 -31.21 -14.86 -24.51
CA ASN A 3 -30.33 -15.35 -23.45
C ASN A 3 -29.03 -15.86 -24.09
N GLY A 4 -27.98 -15.07 -24.05
CA GLY A 4 -26.63 -15.55 -24.32
C GLY A 4 -26.11 -16.37 -23.14
N PRO A 5 -25.16 -17.31 -23.34
CA PRO A 5 -24.69 -18.24 -22.33
C PRO A 5 -23.99 -17.49 -21.19
N SER A 6 -24.43 -17.84 -20.00
CA SER A 6 -23.98 -17.40 -18.70
C SER A 6 -22.45 -17.48 -18.52
N GLY A 7 -21.77 -16.36 -18.27
CA GLY A 7 -20.44 -16.39 -17.70
C GLY A 7 -19.50 -15.23 -18.05
N GLU A 8 -19.69 -14.52 -19.14
CA GLU A 8 -18.85 -13.40 -19.52
C GLU A 8 -19.65 -12.11 -19.43
N MET A 9 -19.33 -11.28 -18.44
CA MET A 9 -19.81 -9.90 -18.44
C MET A 9 -19.27 -9.21 -19.70
N PRO A 10 -20.12 -8.56 -20.52
CA PRO A 10 -19.65 -7.75 -21.63
C PRO A 10 -18.59 -6.76 -21.10
N PHE A 11 -17.54 -6.53 -21.89
CA PHE A 11 -16.43 -5.63 -21.48
C PHE A 11 -16.93 -4.26 -20.99
N LEU A 12 -18.02 -3.77 -21.56
CA LEU A 12 -18.67 -2.51 -21.16
C LEU A 12 -19.25 -2.56 -19.74
N ASP A 13 -19.89 -3.66 -19.35
CA ASP A 13 -20.44 -3.84 -18.00
C ASP A 13 -19.33 -3.89 -16.95
N HIS A 14 -18.18 -4.48 -17.30
CA HIS A 14 -17.01 -4.51 -16.41
C HIS A 14 -16.39 -3.11 -16.22
N LEU A 15 -16.37 -2.28 -17.27
CA LEU A 15 -15.93 -0.88 -17.16
C LEU A 15 -16.91 -0.03 -16.34
N GLU A 16 -18.21 -0.27 -16.44
CA GLU A 16 -19.22 0.43 -15.63
C GLU A 16 -19.11 0.04 -14.16
N GLU A 17 -18.87 -1.24 -13.87
CA GLU A 17 -18.58 -1.72 -12.52
C GLU A 17 -17.31 -1.05 -11.95
N LEU A 18 -16.23 -0.95 -12.72
CA LEU A 18 -14.99 -0.26 -12.32
C LEU A 18 -15.26 1.21 -11.96
N ARG A 19 -16.03 1.93 -12.81
CA ARG A 19 -16.40 3.32 -12.56
C ARG A 19 -17.14 3.48 -11.23
N TYR A 20 -18.15 2.65 -11.00
CA TYR A 20 -18.94 2.69 -9.77
C TYR A 20 -18.08 2.43 -8.53
N ARG A 21 -17.21 1.41 -8.56
CA ARG A 21 -16.32 1.07 -7.46
C ARG A 21 -15.29 2.15 -7.19
N LEU A 22 -14.75 2.76 -8.25
CA LEU A 22 -13.82 3.89 -8.14
C LEU A 22 -14.48 5.10 -7.47
N LEU A 23 -15.72 5.42 -7.84
CA LEU A 23 -16.48 6.51 -7.21
C LEU A 23 -16.69 6.27 -5.71
N TRP A 24 -17.00 5.04 -5.29
CA TRP A 24 -17.10 4.68 -3.87
C TRP A 24 -15.76 4.78 -3.14
N ALA A 25 -14.66 4.35 -3.75
CA ALA A 25 -13.33 4.47 -3.18
C ALA A 25 -12.93 5.94 -2.99
N VAL A 26 -13.12 6.77 -4.02
CA VAL A 26 -12.82 8.22 -3.96
C VAL A 26 -13.75 8.93 -2.97
N GLY A 27 -15.05 8.60 -2.98
CA GLY A 27 -16.02 9.15 -2.02
C GLY A 27 -15.67 8.82 -0.57
N SER A 28 -15.28 7.57 -0.29
CA SER A 28 -14.84 7.15 1.05
C SER A 28 -13.57 7.89 1.49
N LEU A 29 -12.62 8.10 0.56
CA LEU A 29 -11.42 8.90 0.83
C LEU A 29 -11.77 10.35 1.16
N GLY A 30 -12.67 10.97 0.40
CA GLY A 30 -13.13 12.33 0.65
C GLY A 30 -13.76 12.49 2.04
N VAL A 31 -14.67 11.58 2.41
CA VAL A 31 -15.30 11.58 3.75
C VAL A 31 -14.26 11.36 4.84
N ALA A 32 -13.37 10.38 4.68
CA ALA A 32 -12.33 10.08 5.67
C ALA A 32 -11.34 11.26 5.81
N MET A 33 -10.99 11.93 4.73
CA MET A 33 -10.16 13.13 4.74
C MET A 33 -10.83 14.28 5.48
N MET A 34 -12.13 14.51 5.27
CA MET A 34 -12.90 15.54 6.00
C MET A 34 -12.95 15.24 7.50
N LEU A 35 -13.19 13.98 7.88
CA LEU A 35 -13.18 13.56 9.28
C LEU A 35 -11.79 13.75 9.91
N ALA A 36 -10.73 13.31 9.23
CA ALA A 36 -9.35 13.51 9.68
C ALA A 36 -9.03 15.00 9.84
N PHE A 37 -9.41 15.84 8.88
CA PHE A 37 -9.21 17.28 8.96
C PHE A 37 -9.95 17.91 10.15
N ALA A 38 -11.20 17.52 10.38
CA ALA A 38 -11.99 18.00 11.53
C ALA A 38 -11.34 17.63 12.88
N VAL A 39 -10.73 16.43 12.97
CA VAL A 39 -9.99 16.00 14.18
C VAL A 39 -8.69 16.81 14.33
N ILE A 40 -7.93 17.03 13.26
CA ILE A 40 -6.66 17.79 13.26
C ILE A 40 -6.88 19.26 13.65
N MET A 41 -8.05 19.81 13.34
CA MET A 41 -8.38 21.21 13.70
C MET A 41 -8.72 21.39 15.19
N ARG A 42 -8.89 20.31 15.97
CA ARG A 42 -9.12 20.42 17.41
C ARG A 42 -7.84 20.86 18.14
N PRO A 43 -7.89 21.88 19.00
CA PRO A 43 -6.71 22.41 19.68
C PRO A 43 -6.13 21.46 20.75
N SER A 44 -6.88 20.43 21.14
CA SER A 44 -6.49 19.48 22.19
C SER A 44 -5.41 18.48 21.78
N PHE A 45 -5.09 18.37 20.49
CA PHE A 45 -4.12 17.39 19.99
C PHE A 45 -3.18 18.02 18.96
N ASP A 46 -1.90 18.14 19.31
CA ASP A 46 -0.87 18.63 18.41
C ASP A 46 -0.41 17.53 17.43
N VAL A 47 -1.22 17.34 16.38
CA VAL A 47 -0.93 16.37 15.31
C VAL A 47 0.35 16.72 14.56
N ILE A 48 0.64 18.02 14.39
CA ILE A 48 1.83 18.48 13.68
C ILE A 48 3.08 18.13 14.49
N GLY A 49 3.10 18.43 15.78
CA GLY A 49 4.20 18.07 16.69
C GLY A 49 4.41 16.56 16.75
N PHE A 50 3.34 15.78 16.84
CA PHE A 50 3.41 14.33 16.86
C PHE A 50 4.11 13.76 15.61
N PHE A 51 3.71 14.19 14.42
CA PHE A 51 4.31 13.72 13.17
C PHE A 51 5.67 14.35 12.86
N ALA A 52 6.03 15.46 13.51
CA ALA A 52 7.35 16.07 13.40
C ALA A 52 8.41 15.38 14.29
N THR A 53 8.02 14.54 15.25
CA THR A 53 8.95 13.87 16.19
C THR A 53 10.16 13.21 15.52
N PRO A 54 10.08 12.57 14.35
CA PRO A 54 11.26 11.94 13.73
C PRO A 54 12.35 12.92 13.27
N ILE A 55 11.98 14.14 12.88
CA ILE A 55 12.94 15.12 12.34
C ILE A 55 13.46 16.09 13.41
N LEU A 56 12.70 16.37 14.46
CA LEU A 56 13.06 17.37 15.46
C LEU A 56 14.46 17.19 16.09
N PRO A 57 14.91 15.96 16.42
CA PRO A 57 16.24 15.74 16.96
C PRO A 57 17.39 16.08 15.99
N LEU A 58 17.11 16.02 14.67
CA LEU A 58 18.09 16.28 13.61
C LEU A 58 18.24 17.77 13.29
N LEU A 59 17.29 18.58 13.73
CA LEU A 59 17.31 20.03 13.47
C LEU A 59 18.05 20.80 14.56
N PRO A 60 18.99 21.71 14.22
CA PRO A 60 19.71 22.53 15.18
C PRO A 60 18.82 23.37 16.08
N SER A 61 17.71 23.86 15.54
CA SER A 61 16.72 24.71 16.26
C SER A 61 15.60 23.91 16.91
N HIS A 62 15.54 22.58 16.72
CA HIS A 62 14.40 21.72 17.08
C HIS A 62 13.04 22.24 16.61
N LYS A 63 13.02 23.03 15.52
CA LYS A 63 11.80 23.63 14.95
C LYS A 63 11.85 23.59 13.42
N LEU A 64 10.70 23.30 12.81
CA LEU A 64 10.47 23.43 11.38
C LEU A 64 10.10 24.88 11.04
N VAL A 65 10.51 25.33 9.85
CA VAL A 65 10.29 26.70 9.39
C VAL A 65 9.12 26.73 8.40
N TYR A 66 8.25 27.72 8.55
CA TYR A 66 7.24 28.05 7.55
C TYR A 66 7.81 29.13 6.61
N THR A 67 7.63 28.95 5.32
CA THR A 67 8.07 29.91 4.30
C THR A 67 6.94 30.78 3.79
N HIS A 68 5.70 30.30 3.90
CA HIS A 68 4.51 31.03 3.46
C HIS A 68 3.41 31.03 4.51
N PRO A 69 2.59 32.09 4.60
CA PRO A 69 1.48 32.18 5.56
C PRO A 69 0.44 31.07 5.43
N VAL A 70 0.33 30.46 4.24
CA VAL A 70 -0.64 29.38 3.93
C VAL A 70 -0.11 27.99 4.33
N ASP A 71 1.18 27.85 4.62
CA ASP A 71 1.81 26.55 4.93
C ASP A 71 1.11 25.79 6.06
N PRO A 72 0.70 26.42 7.19
CA PRO A 72 0.04 25.70 8.27
C PRO A 72 -1.26 25.01 7.85
N VAL A 73 -2.03 25.60 6.92
CA VAL A 73 -3.27 25.00 6.40
C VAL A 73 -2.94 23.89 5.42
N THR A 74 -1.98 24.12 4.52
CA THR A 74 -1.54 23.13 3.53
C THR A 74 -1.00 21.86 4.20
N ILE A 75 -0.23 22.01 5.27
CA ILE A 75 0.33 20.89 6.04
C ILE A 75 -0.80 20.08 6.69
N ARG A 76 -1.75 20.75 7.35
CA ARG A 76 -2.91 20.04 7.94
C ARG A 76 -3.70 19.27 6.89
N LEU A 77 -3.89 19.87 5.71
CA LEU A 77 -4.58 19.23 4.59
C LEU A 77 -3.82 17.99 4.09
N LYS A 78 -2.48 18.05 3.99
CA LYS A 78 -1.65 16.90 3.61
C LYS A 78 -1.70 15.77 4.64
N ILE A 79 -1.60 16.12 5.93
CA ILE A 79 -1.74 15.12 7.01
C ILE A 79 -3.15 14.52 6.98
N ALA A 80 -4.19 15.35 6.79
CA ALA A 80 -5.57 14.87 6.68
C ALA A 80 -5.76 13.93 5.48
N PHE A 81 -5.11 14.20 4.35
CA PHE A 81 -5.09 13.31 3.20
C PHE A 81 -4.43 11.96 3.53
N GLY A 82 -3.23 11.98 4.14
CA GLY A 82 -2.54 10.76 4.55
C GLY A 82 -3.35 9.91 5.54
N LEU A 83 -3.86 10.53 6.61
CA LEU A 83 -4.73 9.86 7.59
C LEU A 83 -6.05 9.41 6.98
N GLY A 84 -6.65 10.23 6.13
CA GLY A 84 -7.87 9.89 5.40
C GLY A 84 -7.67 8.65 4.53
N PHE A 85 -6.50 8.53 3.88
CA PHE A 85 -6.17 7.34 3.09
C PHE A 85 -6.05 6.09 3.96
N VAL A 86 -5.43 6.20 5.15
CA VAL A 86 -5.35 5.09 6.12
C VAL A 86 -6.73 4.70 6.62
N LEU A 87 -7.57 5.66 6.98
CA LEU A 87 -8.93 5.41 7.47
C LEU A 87 -9.86 4.84 6.41
N SER A 88 -9.72 5.26 5.15
CA SER A 88 -10.51 4.74 4.03
C SER A 88 -9.95 3.44 3.44
N SER A 89 -8.74 3.02 3.84
CA SER A 89 -8.09 1.83 3.29
C SER A 89 -8.93 0.55 3.33
N PRO A 90 -9.73 0.23 4.38
CA PRO A 90 -10.60 -0.96 4.37
C PRO A 90 -11.65 -0.89 3.26
N VAL A 91 -12.21 0.30 3.00
CA VAL A 91 -13.21 0.49 1.94
C VAL A 91 -12.54 0.41 0.56
N ILE A 92 -11.40 1.08 0.38
CA ILE A 92 -10.65 1.06 -0.88
C ILE A 92 -10.22 -0.38 -1.21
N ILE A 93 -9.67 -1.10 -0.25
CA ILE A 93 -9.25 -2.50 -0.40
C ILE A 93 -10.46 -3.39 -0.72
N TYR A 94 -11.61 -3.18 -0.02
CA TYR A 94 -12.85 -3.90 -0.32
C TYR A 94 -13.32 -3.67 -1.76
N GLN A 95 -13.33 -2.43 -2.25
CA GLN A 95 -13.74 -2.11 -3.62
C GLN A 95 -12.82 -2.75 -4.65
N LEU A 96 -11.51 -2.75 -4.39
CA LEU A 96 -10.53 -3.40 -5.26
C LEU A 96 -10.74 -4.92 -5.31
N TRP A 97 -10.93 -5.56 -4.14
CA TRP A 97 -11.22 -6.99 -4.05
C TRP A 97 -12.56 -7.36 -4.67
N ALA A 98 -13.58 -6.56 -4.47
CA ALA A 98 -14.89 -6.78 -5.04
C ALA A 98 -14.87 -6.69 -6.58
N PHE A 99 -14.00 -5.84 -7.15
CA PHE A 99 -13.75 -5.78 -8.59
C PHE A 99 -13.07 -7.03 -9.14
N LEU A 100 -12.17 -7.65 -8.36
CA LEU A 100 -11.52 -8.90 -8.70
C LEU A 100 -12.41 -10.14 -8.42
N SER A 101 -13.44 -10.00 -7.59
CA SER A 101 -14.29 -11.08 -7.08
C SER A 101 -15.11 -11.84 -8.14
N PRO A 102 -15.55 -11.29 -9.30
CA PRO A 102 -16.23 -12.09 -10.34
C PRO A 102 -15.39 -13.26 -10.83
N ALA A 103 -14.06 -13.15 -10.76
CA ALA A 103 -13.13 -14.23 -11.13
C ALA A 103 -12.95 -15.30 -10.02
N LEU A 104 -13.52 -15.10 -8.81
CA LEU A 104 -13.44 -16.06 -7.71
C LEU A 104 -14.62 -17.03 -7.68
N HIS A 105 -14.35 -18.32 -7.42
CA HIS A 105 -15.37 -19.36 -7.27
C HIS A 105 -16.26 -19.10 -6.04
N LYS A 106 -17.55 -19.48 -6.13
CA LYS A 106 -18.57 -19.23 -5.08
C LYS A 106 -18.18 -19.66 -3.66
N HIS A 107 -17.29 -20.64 -3.51
CA HIS A 107 -16.82 -21.15 -2.20
C HIS A 107 -15.73 -20.26 -1.56
N GLU A 108 -15.10 -19.37 -2.30
CA GLU A 108 -14.00 -18.52 -1.80
C GLU A 108 -14.50 -17.19 -1.20
N LYS A 109 -15.80 -16.88 -1.36
CA LYS A 109 -16.41 -15.67 -0.80
C LYS A 109 -16.30 -15.55 0.73
N LYS A 110 -16.18 -16.66 1.45
CA LYS A 110 -15.98 -16.65 2.93
C LYS A 110 -14.59 -16.16 3.34
N LEU A 111 -13.61 -16.19 2.43
CA LEU A 111 -12.25 -15.73 2.69
C LEU A 111 -12.06 -14.23 2.43
N VAL A 112 -13.04 -13.56 1.81
CA VAL A 112 -12.94 -12.16 1.42
C VAL A 112 -12.77 -11.25 2.66
N ILE A 113 -13.56 -11.46 3.71
CA ILE A 113 -13.50 -10.63 4.92
C ILE A 113 -12.14 -10.78 5.65
N PRO A 114 -11.64 -11.99 5.96
CA PRO A 114 -10.32 -12.14 6.56
C PRO A 114 -9.19 -11.55 5.72
N VAL A 115 -9.27 -11.65 4.40
CA VAL A 115 -8.27 -11.08 3.48
C VAL A 115 -8.31 -9.56 3.51
N ILE A 116 -9.49 -8.94 3.50
CA ILE A 116 -9.63 -7.48 3.59
C ILE A 116 -9.09 -6.98 4.93
N MET A 117 -9.41 -7.64 6.04
CA MET A 117 -8.87 -7.30 7.35
C MET A 117 -7.34 -7.41 7.37
N GLY A 118 -6.80 -8.52 6.86
CA GLY A 118 -5.36 -8.74 6.75
C GLY A 118 -4.68 -7.67 5.88
N ALA A 119 -5.28 -7.33 4.73
CA ALA A 119 -4.80 -6.28 3.84
C ALA A 119 -4.81 -4.90 4.51
N THR A 120 -5.89 -4.56 5.21
CA THR A 120 -5.99 -3.31 5.95
C THR A 120 -4.93 -3.21 7.05
N LEU A 121 -4.75 -4.27 7.84
CA LEU A 121 -3.72 -4.33 8.87
C LEU A 121 -2.31 -4.25 8.26
N LEU A 122 -2.08 -4.92 7.14
CA LEU A 122 -0.80 -4.89 6.45
C LEU A 122 -0.52 -3.48 5.88
N PHE A 123 -1.54 -2.81 5.34
CA PHE A 123 -1.43 -1.41 4.91
C PHE A 123 -1.06 -0.49 6.07
N ALA A 124 -1.81 -0.57 7.18
CA ALA A 124 -1.57 0.25 8.36
C ALA A 124 -0.19 -0.02 8.97
N SER A 125 0.26 -1.29 9.02
CA SER A 125 1.61 -1.64 9.46
C SER A 125 2.68 -1.08 8.53
N GLY A 126 2.45 -1.08 7.20
CA GLY A 126 3.34 -0.45 6.22
C GLY A 126 3.49 1.05 6.44
N VAL A 127 2.38 1.76 6.63
CA VAL A 127 2.39 3.19 6.97
C VAL A 127 3.15 3.45 8.26
N PHE A 128 2.94 2.63 9.30
CA PHE A 128 3.65 2.74 10.58
C PHE A 128 5.16 2.47 10.43
N ILE A 129 5.55 1.45 9.67
CA ILE A 129 6.95 1.14 9.36
C ILE A 129 7.58 2.29 8.57
N GLY A 130 6.87 2.84 7.59
CA GLY A 130 7.29 4.01 6.83
C GLY A 130 7.60 5.20 7.74
N TRP A 131 6.69 5.51 8.67
CA TRP A 131 6.85 6.63 9.60
C TRP A 131 7.93 6.39 10.65
N ARG A 132 7.98 5.17 11.26
CA ARG A 132 8.81 4.91 12.45
C ARG A 132 10.27 4.55 12.12
N TRP A 133 10.50 3.91 10.96
CA TRP A 133 11.83 3.41 10.57
C TRP A 133 12.32 3.96 9.24
N ALA A 134 11.54 3.88 8.17
CA ALA A 134 12.01 4.31 6.86
C ALA A 134 12.26 5.82 6.81
N LEU A 135 11.33 6.62 7.31
CA LEU A 135 11.45 8.08 7.32
C LEU A 135 12.67 8.56 8.13
N PRO A 136 12.91 8.15 9.40
CA PRO A 136 14.13 8.54 10.13
C PRO A 136 15.41 8.11 9.42
N LEU A 137 15.47 6.87 8.94
CA LEU A 137 16.64 6.36 8.22
C LEU A 137 16.95 7.20 6.98
N MET A 138 15.94 7.59 6.21
CA MET A 138 16.11 8.43 5.04
C MET A 138 16.55 9.85 5.41
N LEU A 139 16.01 10.39 6.50
CA LEU A 139 16.44 11.71 7.01
C LEU A 139 17.89 11.66 7.46
N ASP A 140 18.31 10.66 8.23
CA ASP A 140 19.70 10.50 8.68
C ASP A 140 20.68 10.46 7.50
N VAL A 141 20.35 9.70 6.45
CA VAL A 141 21.17 9.66 5.24
C VAL A 141 21.19 11.03 4.55
N LEU A 142 20.05 11.71 4.42
CA LEU A 142 19.99 13.04 3.80
C LEU A 142 20.85 14.05 4.56
N PHE A 143 20.79 14.01 5.88
CA PHE A 143 21.60 14.89 6.74
C PHE A 143 23.11 14.55 6.68
N SER A 144 23.50 13.30 6.39
CA SER A 144 24.90 12.91 6.26
C SER A 144 25.61 13.57 5.08
N PHE A 145 24.86 14.05 4.08
CA PHE A 145 25.42 14.81 2.93
C PHE A 145 25.56 16.31 3.19
N GLN A 146 25.25 16.77 4.42
CA GLN A 146 25.35 18.19 4.76
C GLN A 146 26.81 18.68 4.69
N ALA A 147 27.06 19.72 3.90
CA ALA A 147 28.36 20.39 3.88
C ALA A 147 28.52 21.29 5.12
N ALA A 148 29.70 21.28 5.72
CA ALA A 148 30.01 22.09 6.92
C ALA A 148 29.86 23.62 6.68
N SER A 149 29.88 24.05 5.41
CA SER A 149 29.74 25.44 5.00
C SER A 149 28.28 25.88 4.78
N MET A 150 27.29 24.97 4.89
CA MET A 150 25.89 25.27 4.63
C MET A 150 25.01 24.96 5.84
N GLN A 151 24.08 25.87 6.11
CA GLN A 151 23.07 25.65 7.15
C GLN A 151 21.79 25.09 6.51
N MET A 152 21.41 23.89 6.93
CA MET A 152 20.20 23.25 6.41
C MET A 152 18.95 23.90 6.99
N MET A 153 18.09 24.43 6.13
CA MET A 153 16.77 24.96 6.49
C MET A 153 15.71 24.08 5.82
N ILE A 154 15.14 23.15 6.59
CA ILE A 154 14.03 22.32 6.07
C ILE A 154 12.71 23.02 6.35
N THR A 155 11.93 23.22 5.29
CA THR A 155 10.60 23.77 5.42
C THR A 155 9.62 22.72 5.92
N ALA A 156 8.69 23.14 6.77
CA ALA A 156 7.65 22.25 7.28
C ALA A 156 6.83 21.60 6.13
N LYS A 157 6.54 22.38 5.08
CA LYS A 157 5.78 21.90 3.93
C LYS A 157 6.48 20.76 3.17
N GLU A 158 7.78 20.86 2.97
CA GLU A 158 8.58 19.81 2.30
C GLU A 158 8.68 18.56 3.15
N TYR A 159 8.99 18.72 4.43
CA TYR A 159 9.03 17.59 5.37
C TYR A 159 7.71 16.80 5.39
N PHE A 160 6.56 17.48 5.59
CA PHE A 160 5.28 16.79 5.66
C PHE A 160 4.85 16.18 4.32
N SER A 161 5.25 16.79 3.19
CA SER A 161 5.04 16.17 1.86
C SER A 161 5.83 14.88 1.73
N PHE A 162 7.10 14.91 2.09
CA PHE A 162 7.99 13.77 2.05
C PHE A 162 7.48 12.65 2.97
N MET A 163 7.15 12.98 4.23
CA MET A 163 6.61 12.04 5.20
C MET A 163 5.35 11.34 4.68
N VAL A 164 4.35 12.07 4.20
CA VAL A 164 3.10 11.48 3.70
C VAL A 164 3.38 10.58 2.51
N THR A 165 4.24 11.01 1.58
CA THR A 165 4.62 10.20 0.41
C THR A 165 5.27 8.89 0.82
N ILE A 166 6.25 8.91 1.72
CA ILE A 166 6.95 7.71 2.20
C ILE A 166 5.97 6.78 2.94
N CYS A 167 5.16 7.32 3.85
CA CYS A 167 4.19 6.52 4.61
C CYS A 167 3.19 5.81 3.69
N LEU A 168 2.61 6.52 2.73
CA LEU A 168 1.65 5.93 1.79
C LEU A 168 2.32 4.95 0.83
N ALA A 169 3.54 5.24 0.38
CA ALA A 169 4.32 4.33 -0.46
C ALA A 169 4.58 3.00 0.27
N PHE A 170 5.05 3.04 1.52
CA PHE A 170 5.24 1.83 2.33
C PHE A 170 3.92 1.07 2.57
N GLY A 171 2.83 1.77 2.86
CA GLY A 171 1.51 1.17 2.96
C GLY A 171 1.10 0.44 1.67
N ALA A 172 1.28 1.08 0.51
CA ALA A 172 0.95 0.50 -0.79
C ALA A 172 1.85 -0.71 -1.13
N ILE A 173 3.15 -0.61 -0.87
CA ILE A 173 4.13 -1.68 -1.11
C ILE A 173 3.81 -2.91 -0.28
N MET A 174 3.36 -2.73 0.97
CA MET A 174 2.92 -3.83 1.84
C MET A 174 1.70 -4.59 1.31
N GLN A 175 1.01 -4.08 0.28
CA GLN A 175 -0.07 -4.82 -0.39
C GLN A 175 0.45 -5.90 -1.35
N LEU A 176 1.73 -5.86 -1.77
CA LEU A 176 2.28 -6.82 -2.74
C LEU A 176 2.05 -8.30 -2.36
N PRO A 177 2.31 -8.75 -1.12
CA PRO A 177 2.08 -10.15 -0.75
C PRO A 177 0.62 -10.58 -0.91
N ILE A 178 -0.33 -9.69 -0.63
CA ILE A 178 -1.77 -9.98 -0.73
C ILE A 178 -2.23 -10.00 -2.18
N VAL A 179 -1.77 -9.06 -2.99
CA VAL A 179 -2.03 -9.05 -4.44
C VAL A 179 -1.49 -10.33 -5.08
N VAL A 180 -0.27 -10.72 -4.75
CA VAL A 180 0.34 -11.96 -5.24
C VAL A 180 -0.44 -13.19 -4.76
N MET A 181 -0.87 -13.20 -3.50
CA MET A 181 -1.71 -14.28 -2.96
C MET A 181 -3.01 -14.44 -3.77
N ALA A 182 -3.68 -13.32 -4.07
CA ALA A 182 -4.89 -13.29 -4.88
C ALA A 182 -4.66 -13.86 -6.28
N LEU A 183 -3.66 -13.34 -6.98
CA LEU A 183 -3.32 -13.77 -8.34
C LEU A 183 -2.90 -15.24 -8.39
N THR A 184 -2.23 -15.74 -7.34
CA THR A 184 -1.87 -17.16 -7.22
C THR A 184 -3.11 -18.02 -6.96
N ALA A 185 -4.03 -17.57 -6.11
CA ALA A 185 -5.29 -18.27 -5.84
C ALA A 185 -6.13 -18.42 -7.12
N LEU A 186 -6.17 -17.37 -7.95
CA LEU A 186 -6.82 -17.39 -9.27
C LEU A 186 -6.06 -18.25 -10.31
N GLY A 187 -4.82 -18.66 -10.02
CA GLY A 187 -3.99 -19.42 -10.95
C GLY A 187 -3.34 -18.61 -12.05
N LEU A 188 -3.42 -17.27 -11.99
CA LEU A 188 -2.82 -16.35 -12.96
C LEU A 188 -1.31 -16.28 -12.83
N ILE A 189 -0.78 -16.46 -11.61
CA ILE A 189 0.65 -16.42 -11.32
C ILE A 189 1.05 -17.70 -10.56
N THR A 190 2.25 -18.19 -10.86
CA THR A 190 2.84 -19.34 -10.15
C THR A 190 4.13 -18.93 -9.43
N PRO A 191 4.47 -19.57 -8.28
CA PRO A 191 5.73 -19.29 -7.58
C PRO A 191 6.97 -19.50 -8.47
N GLN A 192 6.89 -20.47 -9.38
CA GLN A 192 7.97 -20.77 -10.31
C GLN A 192 8.17 -19.64 -11.34
N ALA A 193 7.08 -19.05 -11.86
CA ALA A 193 7.15 -17.89 -12.74
C ALA A 193 7.77 -16.69 -12.02
N MET A 194 7.33 -16.41 -10.79
CA MET A 194 7.91 -15.35 -9.98
C MET A 194 9.41 -15.56 -9.73
N SER A 195 9.81 -16.78 -9.35
CA SER A 195 11.22 -17.10 -9.11
C SER A 195 12.11 -16.88 -10.35
N LYS A 196 11.60 -17.10 -11.56
CA LYS A 196 12.32 -16.87 -12.81
C LYS A 196 12.56 -15.38 -13.09
N VAL A 197 11.66 -14.50 -12.64
CA VAL A 197 11.75 -13.06 -12.90
C VAL A 197 12.37 -12.26 -11.74
N ARG A 198 13.01 -12.90 -10.76
CA ARG A 198 13.65 -12.25 -9.60
C ARG A 198 14.57 -11.10 -9.98
N ARG A 199 15.43 -11.29 -11.02
CA ARG A 199 16.34 -10.25 -11.49
C ARG A 199 15.59 -9.02 -12.05
N HIS A 200 14.47 -9.24 -12.72
CA HIS A 200 13.62 -8.14 -13.20
C HIS A 200 12.90 -7.44 -12.05
N ALA A 201 12.47 -8.20 -11.04
CA ALA A 201 11.89 -7.63 -9.82
C ALA A 201 12.89 -6.78 -9.03
N ALA A 202 14.17 -7.20 -8.97
CA ALA A 202 15.22 -6.40 -8.35
C ALA A 202 15.42 -5.06 -9.09
N VAL A 203 15.50 -5.08 -10.43
CA VAL A 203 15.57 -3.87 -11.24
C VAL A 203 14.30 -3.02 -11.07
N GLY A 204 13.12 -3.64 -11.10
CA GLY A 204 11.84 -2.96 -10.86
C GLY A 204 11.78 -2.30 -9.49
N SER A 205 12.31 -2.95 -8.44
CA SER A 205 12.38 -2.37 -7.09
C SER A 205 13.23 -1.10 -7.07
N VAL A 206 14.37 -1.10 -7.78
CA VAL A 206 15.23 0.08 -7.91
C VAL A 206 14.52 1.20 -8.66
N LEU A 207 13.85 0.89 -9.77
CA LEU A 207 13.10 1.88 -10.56
C LEU A 207 11.95 2.50 -9.75
N ILE A 208 11.17 1.68 -9.04
CA ILE A 208 10.09 2.16 -8.18
C ILE A 208 10.65 3.02 -7.05
N SER A 209 11.75 2.60 -6.43
CA SER A 209 12.43 3.37 -5.39
C SER A 209 12.89 4.73 -5.90
N ALA A 210 13.47 4.79 -7.10
CA ALA A 210 13.92 6.05 -7.71
C ALA A 210 12.77 7.03 -7.97
N ILE A 211 11.56 6.52 -8.30
CA ILE A 211 10.37 7.35 -8.49
C ILE A 211 9.84 7.91 -7.14
N ILE A 212 9.88 7.08 -6.08
CA ILE A 212 9.35 7.44 -4.76
C ILE A 212 10.31 8.37 -4.02
N THR A 213 11.61 8.17 -4.20
CA THR A 213 12.65 8.93 -3.49
C THR A 213 12.90 10.26 -4.19
N PRO A 214 12.67 11.40 -3.55
CA PRO A 214 12.98 12.70 -4.13
C PRO A 214 14.51 12.92 -4.19
N GLY A 215 14.99 13.38 -5.33
CA GLY A 215 16.41 13.67 -5.58
C GLY A 215 17.18 12.47 -6.15
N ASP A 216 18.30 12.76 -6.82
CA ASP A 216 19.15 11.77 -7.51
C ASP A 216 20.12 11.03 -6.56
N LEU A 217 19.73 10.75 -5.33
CA LEU A 217 20.59 10.10 -4.35
C LEU A 217 20.55 8.57 -4.51
N VAL A 218 21.54 8.02 -5.18
CA VAL A 218 21.72 6.56 -5.37
C VAL A 218 21.59 5.80 -4.04
N THR A 219 22.18 6.34 -2.98
CA THR A 219 22.14 5.72 -1.65
C THR A 219 20.70 5.58 -1.12
N MET A 220 19.87 6.63 -1.25
CA MET A 220 18.47 6.57 -0.82
C MET A 220 17.66 5.60 -1.66
N THR A 221 17.89 5.58 -2.96
CA THR A 221 17.25 4.64 -3.88
C THR A 221 17.56 3.20 -3.51
N VAL A 222 18.82 2.88 -3.17
CA VAL A 222 19.22 1.54 -2.72
C VAL A 222 18.57 1.18 -1.38
N ILE A 223 18.56 2.09 -0.41
CA ILE A 223 17.92 1.88 0.90
C ILE A 223 16.43 1.58 0.76
N MET A 224 15.74 2.26 -0.16
CA MET A 224 14.32 2.00 -0.43
C MET A 224 14.10 0.73 -1.26
N ALA A 225 15.01 0.39 -2.16
CA ALA A 225 14.89 -0.81 -2.99
C ALA A 225 14.99 -2.10 -2.18
N LEU A 226 15.78 -2.11 -1.09
CA LEU A 226 15.97 -3.29 -0.23
C LEU A 226 14.65 -3.80 0.37
N PRO A 227 13.84 -3.01 1.09
CA PRO A 227 12.57 -3.47 1.62
C PRO A 227 11.56 -3.84 0.51
N LEU A 228 11.57 -3.14 -0.64
CA LEU A 228 10.71 -3.50 -1.78
C LEU A 228 11.06 -4.90 -2.30
N TYR A 229 12.34 -5.15 -2.53
CA TYR A 229 12.79 -6.47 -2.99
C TYR A 229 12.56 -7.55 -1.93
N GLY A 230 12.78 -7.24 -0.65
CA GLY A 230 12.49 -8.15 0.46
C GLY A 230 11.00 -8.56 0.50
N LEU A 231 10.07 -7.61 0.28
CA LEU A 231 8.65 -7.89 0.18
C LEU A 231 8.28 -8.73 -1.05
N TYR A 232 8.99 -8.54 -2.15
CA TYR A 232 8.84 -9.43 -3.31
C TYR A 232 9.21 -10.88 -2.98
N GLU A 233 10.32 -11.11 -2.26
CA GLU A 233 10.71 -12.45 -1.82
C GLU A 233 9.67 -13.05 -0.85
N VAL A 234 9.16 -12.26 0.10
CA VAL A 234 8.04 -12.66 0.97
C VAL A 234 6.81 -13.04 0.13
N SER A 235 6.52 -12.29 -0.93
CA SER A 235 5.40 -12.57 -1.84
C SER A 235 5.57 -13.92 -2.56
N ILE A 236 6.79 -14.31 -2.92
CA ILE A 236 7.07 -15.63 -3.49
C ILE A 236 6.74 -16.74 -2.47
N ILE A 237 7.12 -16.56 -1.20
CA ILE A 237 6.82 -17.51 -0.13
C ILE A 237 5.30 -17.63 0.05
N VAL A 238 4.59 -16.50 0.11
CA VAL A 238 3.12 -16.47 0.21
C VAL A 238 2.47 -17.18 -0.99
N SER A 239 2.97 -16.92 -2.21
CA SER A 239 2.50 -17.61 -3.43
C SER A 239 2.69 -19.12 -3.34
N TRP A 240 3.82 -19.60 -2.83
CA TRP A 240 4.10 -21.03 -2.65
C TRP A 240 3.16 -21.69 -1.65
N LEU A 241 2.91 -21.03 -0.51
CA LEU A 241 1.95 -21.50 0.50
C LEU A 241 0.53 -21.56 -0.06
N THR A 242 0.12 -20.53 -0.81
CA THR A 242 -1.21 -20.42 -1.42
C THR A 242 -1.42 -21.53 -2.46
N LYS A 243 -0.43 -21.74 -3.34
CA LYS A 243 -0.48 -22.83 -4.33
C LYS A 243 -0.60 -24.18 -3.66
N ARG A 244 0.21 -24.45 -2.64
CA ARG A 244 0.16 -25.73 -1.90
C ARG A 244 -1.20 -25.95 -1.23
N ALA A 245 -1.81 -24.92 -0.70
CA ALA A 245 -3.15 -25.00 -0.10
C ALA A 245 -4.23 -25.28 -1.17
N ARG A 246 -4.12 -24.65 -2.34
CA ARG A 246 -5.01 -24.87 -3.48
C ARG A 246 -4.92 -26.31 -4.01
N ASP A 247 -3.70 -26.80 -4.25
CA ASP A 247 -3.47 -28.14 -4.78
C ASP A 247 -4.01 -29.23 -3.83
N ARG A 248 -3.88 -29.03 -2.51
CA ARG A 248 -4.48 -29.91 -1.49
C ARG A 248 -6.01 -29.93 -1.53
N ARG A 249 -6.65 -28.79 -1.81
CA ARG A 249 -8.12 -28.69 -1.91
C ARG A 249 -8.64 -29.42 -3.14
N ILE A 250 -7.98 -29.23 -4.28
CA ILE A 250 -8.33 -29.88 -5.54
C ILE A 250 -8.22 -31.40 -5.37
N GLY A 251 -7.10 -31.90 -4.82
CA GLY A 251 -6.91 -33.33 -4.61
C GLY A 251 -7.86 -33.96 -3.56
N ARG A 252 -8.44 -33.18 -2.64
CA ARG A 252 -9.53 -33.67 -1.76
C ARG A 252 -10.86 -33.77 -2.50
N ALA A 253 -11.22 -32.72 -3.29
CA ALA A 253 -12.45 -32.74 -4.07
C ALA A 253 -12.48 -33.90 -5.09
N GLU A 254 -11.35 -34.18 -5.73
CA GLU A 254 -11.22 -35.31 -6.65
C GLU A 254 -11.41 -36.68 -5.93
N ARG A 255 -10.85 -36.84 -4.72
CA ARG A 255 -11.03 -38.08 -3.93
C ARG A 255 -12.47 -38.27 -3.46
N GLU A 256 -13.15 -37.19 -3.06
CA GLU A 256 -14.56 -37.23 -2.66
C GLU A 256 -15.45 -37.60 -3.86
N SER A 257 -15.22 -37.03 -5.04
CA SER A 257 -15.97 -37.34 -6.25
C SER A 257 -15.76 -38.81 -6.73
N ILE A 258 -14.54 -39.36 -6.59
CA ILE A 258 -14.25 -40.76 -6.93
C ILE A 258 -14.90 -41.68 -5.89
N GLY A 259 -14.90 -41.31 -4.60
CA GLY A 259 -15.54 -42.09 -3.54
C GLY A 259 -17.07 -42.18 -3.69
N GLU A 260 -17.71 -41.04 -4.08
CA GLU A 260 -19.15 -41.00 -4.37
C GLU A 260 -19.53 -41.77 -5.63
N ALA A 261 -18.67 -41.83 -6.64
CA ALA A 261 -18.91 -42.61 -7.87
C ALA A 261 -18.69 -44.11 -7.69
N ALA A 262 -17.99 -44.55 -6.62
CA ALA A 262 -17.71 -45.93 -6.30
C ALA A 262 -18.67 -46.55 -5.27
N ALA A 263 -19.53 -45.74 -4.63
CA ALA A 263 -20.55 -46.14 -3.67
C ALA A 263 -21.93 -46.23 -4.32
#